data_a21b79f30bfa562120f6b4ae29849f7d
#
_entry.id   a21b79f30bfa562120f6b4ae29849f7d
#
_cell.length_a   1.000
_cell.length_b   1.000
_cell.length_c   1.000
_cell.angle_alpha   90.00
_cell.angle_beta   90.00
_cell.angle_gamma   90.00
#
_symmetry.space_group_name_H-M   'P 1'
#
loop_
_entity.id
_entity.type
_entity.pdbx_description
1 polymer ?
#
loop_
_entity_poly.entity_id
_entity_poly.type
_entity_poly.pdbx_seq_one_letter_code
_entity_poly.pdbx_strand_id
1 'polypeptide(L)'
;MECYLKKNNLGCLEDYIKHTKDWSVLDGVLSFDFNKKEITCFANIDAESVFYESEYGGICSYTGFEFIAQACGVYYGLEARLVHRQPPKFGFVLRVNNLECPEMIIPAGKTTIIYAKESLRDGAFAYFDGEVYVDDRLITKATLMLMEADSELNM
;
A
#
# COMPACT_ATOMS: atom_id res chain seq x y z
N MET A 1 11.49 9.87 -8.34
CA MET A 1 11.73 8.45 -7.98
C MET A 1 11.05 7.58 -9.01
N GLU A 2 11.74 6.59 -9.53
CA GLU A 2 11.26 5.79 -10.64
C GLU A 2 10.61 4.50 -10.15
N CYS A 3 9.46 4.14 -10.75
CA CYS A 3 8.75 2.92 -10.40
C CYS A 3 9.50 1.69 -10.95
N TYR A 4 9.79 0.73 -10.10
CA TYR A 4 10.43 -0.54 -10.44
C TYR A 4 9.73 -1.26 -11.58
N LEU A 5 8.40 -1.26 -11.58
CA LEU A 5 7.59 -1.96 -12.59
C LEU A 5 7.87 -1.42 -13.99
N LYS A 6 7.85 -0.11 -14.13
CA LYS A 6 8.09 0.56 -15.42
C LYS A 6 9.52 0.32 -15.89
N LYS A 7 10.49 0.43 -14.99
CA LYS A 7 11.90 0.23 -15.28
C LYS A 7 12.21 -1.19 -15.76
N ASN A 8 11.46 -2.18 -15.28
CA ASN A 8 11.67 -3.60 -15.61
C ASN A 8 10.64 -4.15 -16.60
N ASN A 9 9.90 -3.29 -17.28
CA ASN A 9 8.89 -3.67 -18.29
C ASN A 9 7.82 -4.61 -17.73
N LEU A 10 7.40 -4.39 -16.49
CA LEU A 10 6.38 -5.19 -15.82
C LEU A 10 4.99 -4.54 -15.84
N GLY A 11 4.81 -3.48 -16.63
CA GLY A 11 3.55 -2.77 -16.73
C GLY A 11 3.44 -1.60 -15.76
N CYS A 12 2.22 -1.26 -15.37
CA CYS A 12 1.95 -0.16 -14.46
C CYS A 12 1.25 -0.66 -13.19
N LEU A 13 1.16 0.21 -12.20
CA LEU A 13 0.60 -0.10 -10.90
C LEU A 13 -0.84 -0.63 -11.00
N GLU A 14 -1.63 -0.04 -11.89
CA GLU A 14 -3.04 -0.38 -12.10
C GLU A 14 -3.25 -1.82 -12.59
N ASP A 15 -2.22 -2.44 -13.17
CA ASP A 15 -2.28 -3.84 -13.61
C ASP A 15 -2.31 -4.83 -12.46
N TYR A 16 -1.97 -4.38 -11.25
CA TYR A 16 -1.77 -5.24 -10.09
C TYR A 16 -2.76 -5.03 -8.96
N ILE A 17 -3.64 -4.05 -9.07
CA ILE A 17 -4.66 -3.80 -8.06
C ILE A 17 -6.04 -3.61 -8.71
N LYS A 18 -7.08 -4.06 -7.99
CA LYS A 18 -8.47 -3.80 -8.35
C LYS A 18 -9.02 -2.65 -7.51
N HIS A 19 -8.38 -1.49 -7.67
CA HIS A 19 -8.87 -0.23 -7.10
C HIS A 19 -9.36 0.67 -8.22
N THR A 20 -10.31 1.54 -7.89
CA THR A 20 -10.62 2.64 -8.80
C THR A 20 -9.45 3.63 -8.75
N LYS A 21 -9.07 4.16 -9.92
CA LYS A 21 -7.98 5.12 -10.06
C LYS A 21 -8.08 6.30 -9.10
N ASP A 22 -9.31 6.74 -8.80
CA ASP A 22 -9.59 7.90 -7.96
C ASP A 22 -9.21 7.70 -6.49
N TRP A 23 -9.09 6.45 -6.02
CA TRP A 23 -8.74 6.12 -4.65
C TRP A 23 -7.28 5.69 -4.46
N SER A 24 -6.52 5.64 -5.56
CA SER A 24 -5.11 5.25 -5.47
C SER A 24 -4.29 6.33 -4.78
N VAL A 25 -3.56 5.93 -3.74
CA VAL A 25 -2.66 6.82 -3.01
C VAL A 25 -1.20 6.57 -3.34
N LEU A 26 -0.89 5.48 -4.05
CA LEU A 26 0.48 5.11 -4.42
C LEU A 26 0.85 5.61 -5.80
N ASP A 27 2.11 6.02 -5.98
CA ASP A 27 2.65 6.40 -7.28
C ASP A 27 3.49 5.29 -7.91
N GLY A 28 4.02 4.38 -7.12
CA GLY A 28 4.77 3.27 -7.68
C GLY A 28 5.36 2.32 -6.68
N VAL A 29 6.04 1.30 -7.23
CA VAL A 29 6.77 0.28 -6.48
C VAL A 29 8.25 0.56 -6.59
N LEU A 30 8.97 0.53 -5.48
CA LEU A 30 10.42 0.62 -5.45
C LEU A 30 11.08 -0.76 -5.51
N SER A 31 10.54 -1.72 -4.79
CA SER A 31 11.06 -3.09 -4.75
C SER A 31 10.04 -4.05 -4.17
N PHE A 32 10.20 -5.33 -4.48
CA PHE A 32 9.45 -6.40 -3.84
C PHE A 32 10.29 -7.69 -3.84
N ASP A 33 9.99 -8.56 -2.90
CA ASP A 33 10.68 -9.85 -2.75
C ASP A 33 9.69 -10.89 -2.22
N PHE A 34 9.32 -11.85 -3.05
CA PHE A 34 8.37 -12.90 -2.66
C PHE A 34 8.95 -13.89 -1.64
N ASN A 35 10.26 -14.07 -1.60
CA ASN A 35 10.90 -14.94 -0.60
C ASN A 35 10.86 -14.32 0.78
N LYS A 36 11.10 -13.02 0.86
CA LYS A 36 10.99 -12.24 2.10
C LYS A 36 9.57 -11.79 2.38
N LYS A 37 8.67 -11.92 1.42
CA LYS A 37 7.25 -11.55 1.51
C LYS A 37 7.05 -10.06 1.80
N GLU A 38 7.83 -9.21 1.13
CA GLU A 38 7.82 -7.79 1.39
C GLU A 38 7.73 -6.95 0.12
N ILE A 39 7.25 -5.74 0.27
CA ILE A 39 7.15 -4.74 -0.79
C ILE A 39 7.47 -3.37 -0.23
N THR A 40 8.11 -2.55 -1.05
CA THR A 40 8.31 -1.12 -0.77
C THR A 40 7.72 -0.32 -1.90
N CYS A 41 6.83 0.60 -1.56
CA CYS A 41 6.17 1.51 -2.49
C CYS A 41 6.50 2.96 -2.15
N PHE A 42 6.12 3.87 -3.04
CA PHE A 42 6.26 5.30 -2.76
C PHE A 42 5.03 6.08 -3.22
N ALA A 43 4.88 7.26 -2.63
CA ALA A 43 3.86 8.22 -3.00
C ALA A 43 4.44 9.63 -2.90
N ASN A 44 4.08 10.48 -3.86
CA ASN A 44 4.44 11.90 -3.86
C ASN A 44 3.18 12.68 -3.49
N ILE A 45 3.13 13.14 -2.25
CA ILE A 45 1.95 13.82 -1.71
C ILE A 45 1.96 15.30 -2.14
N ASP A 46 0.84 15.75 -2.66
CA ASP A 46 0.62 17.15 -3.03
C ASP A 46 -0.83 17.57 -2.73
N ALA A 47 -1.19 18.80 -3.10
CA ALA A 47 -2.52 19.33 -2.83
C ALA A 47 -3.65 18.62 -3.58
N GLU A 48 -3.33 17.83 -4.60
CA GLU A 48 -4.30 17.05 -5.37
C GLU A 48 -4.45 15.61 -4.83
N SER A 49 -3.62 15.24 -3.87
CA SER A 49 -3.63 13.88 -3.32
C SER A 49 -4.92 13.59 -2.57
N VAL A 50 -5.40 12.34 -2.69
CA VAL A 50 -6.52 11.85 -1.89
C VAL A 50 -6.16 11.98 -0.41
N PHE A 51 -7.11 12.42 0.40
CA PHE A 51 -6.97 12.67 1.83
C PHE A 51 -6.12 13.90 2.19
N TYR A 52 -5.66 14.68 1.22
CA TYR A 52 -4.94 15.92 1.51
C TYR A 52 -5.83 16.90 2.25
N GLU A 53 -5.29 17.50 3.30
CA GLU A 53 -5.95 18.52 4.11
C GLU A 53 -5.11 19.80 4.10
N SER A 54 -5.63 20.85 3.46
CA SER A 54 -4.91 22.12 3.31
C SER A 54 -4.54 22.77 4.65
N GLU A 55 -5.36 22.55 5.67
CA GLU A 55 -5.13 23.08 7.02
C GLU A 55 -3.82 22.56 7.62
N TYR A 56 -3.44 21.31 7.29
CA TYR A 56 -2.25 20.66 7.82
C TYR A 56 -1.10 20.59 6.84
N GLY A 57 -1.33 20.94 5.58
CA GLY A 57 -0.30 20.84 4.56
C GLY A 57 0.12 19.42 4.23
N GLY A 58 -0.79 18.47 4.37
CA GLY A 58 -0.50 17.05 4.16
C GLY A 58 -1.69 16.16 4.47
N ILE A 59 -1.39 14.91 4.77
CA ILE A 59 -2.37 13.88 5.08
C ILE A 59 -2.24 13.48 6.55
N CYS A 60 -3.35 13.33 7.24
CA CYS A 60 -3.34 12.91 8.63
C CYS A 60 -2.71 11.50 8.75
N SER A 61 -1.77 11.34 9.68
CA SER A 61 -0.94 10.13 9.77
C SER A 61 -1.73 8.84 10.04
N TYR A 62 -2.88 8.91 10.72
CA TYR A 62 -3.70 7.71 10.94
C TYR A 62 -4.25 7.16 9.62
N THR A 63 -4.39 7.99 8.59
CA THR A 63 -4.78 7.54 7.24
C THR A 63 -3.68 6.71 6.57
N GLY A 64 -2.48 6.71 7.13
CA GLY A 64 -1.35 5.93 6.64
C GLY A 64 -1.64 4.43 6.51
N PHE A 65 -2.60 3.89 7.27
CA PHE A 65 -2.99 2.49 7.12
C PHE A 65 -3.52 2.19 5.71
N GLU A 66 -4.14 3.16 5.05
CA GLU A 66 -4.64 3.00 3.67
C GLU A 66 -3.48 2.88 2.68
N PHE A 67 -2.39 3.62 2.88
CA PHE A 67 -1.16 3.48 2.10
C PHE A 67 -0.59 2.07 2.24
N ILE A 68 -0.55 1.56 3.47
CA ILE A 68 -0.08 0.20 3.76
C ILE A 68 -1.01 -0.83 3.10
N ALA A 69 -2.32 -0.65 3.22
CA ALA A 69 -3.30 -1.56 2.63
C ALA A 69 -3.15 -1.65 1.11
N GLN A 70 -2.94 -0.52 0.44
CA GLN A 70 -2.74 -0.51 -1.00
C GLN A 70 -1.41 -1.16 -1.40
N ALA A 71 -0.36 -0.97 -0.62
CA ALA A 71 0.92 -1.67 -0.85
C ALA A 71 0.74 -3.20 -0.73
N CYS A 72 -0.01 -3.66 0.25
CA CYS A 72 -0.36 -5.08 0.39
C CYS A 72 -1.13 -5.59 -0.82
N GLY A 73 -2.08 -4.81 -1.31
CA GLY A 73 -2.86 -5.15 -2.51
C GLY A 73 -1.98 -5.29 -3.74
N VAL A 74 -1.02 -4.38 -3.92
CA VAL A 74 -0.04 -4.45 -5.01
C VAL A 74 0.83 -5.70 -4.89
N TYR A 75 1.29 -6.02 -3.68
CA TYR A 75 2.07 -7.23 -3.41
C TYR A 75 1.31 -8.49 -3.84
N TYR A 76 0.05 -8.60 -3.44
CA TYR A 76 -0.79 -9.72 -3.85
C TYR A 76 -1.04 -9.75 -5.36
N GLY A 77 -1.25 -8.59 -5.97
CA GLY A 77 -1.45 -8.48 -7.41
C GLY A 77 -0.20 -8.91 -8.20
N LEU A 78 0.99 -8.53 -7.72
CA LEU A 78 2.26 -8.96 -8.29
C LEU A 78 2.42 -10.49 -8.19
N GLU A 79 2.12 -11.05 -7.03
CA GLU A 79 2.18 -12.50 -6.84
C GLU A 79 1.18 -13.22 -7.75
N ALA A 80 -0.05 -12.74 -7.82
CA ALA A 80 -1.09 -13.33 -8.67
C ALA A 80 -0.67 -13.37 -10.13
N ARG A 81 -0.19 -12.25 -10.67
CA ARG A 81 0.18 -12.16 -12.09
C ARG A 81 1.52 -12.79 -12.41
N LEU A 82 2.54 -12.57 -11.60
CA LEU A 82 3.91 -13.00 -11.90
C LEU A 82 4.18 -14.45 -11.48
N VAL A 83 3.58 -14.92 -10.40
CA VAL A 83 3.76 -16.27 -9.88
C VAL A 83 2.66 -17.22 -10.36
N HIS A 84 1.40 -16.82 -10.18
CA HIS A 84 0.25 -17.69 -10.46
C HIS A 84 -0.38 -17.48 -11.82
N ARG A 85 0.03 -16.46 -12.56
CA ARG A 85 -0.49 -16.12 -13.90
C ARG A 85 -2.01 -15.91 -13.90
N GLN A 86 -2.50 -15.28 -12.86
CA GLN A 86 -3.92 -14.99 -12.64
C GLN A 86 -4.15 -13.49 -12.47
N PRO A 87 -5.37 -12.98 -12.70
CA PRO A 87 -5.68 -11.59 -12.45
C PRO A 87 -5.65 -11.30 -10.93
N PRO A 88 -5.42 -10.03 -10.53
CA PRO A 88 -5.50 -9.65 -9.14
C PRO A 88 -6.90 -9.87 -8.58
N LYS A 89 -6.97 -10.21 -7.31
CA LYS A 89 -8.24 -10.33 -6.57
C LYS A 89 -8.55 -9.03 -5.84
N PHE A 90 -9.79 -8.88 -5.40
CA PHE A 90 -10.16 -7.79 -4.50
C PHE A 90 -9.59 -8.06 -3.11
N GLY A 91 -9.02 -7.02 -2.49
CA GLY A 91 -8.52 -7.08 -1.13
C GLY A 91 -9.36 -6.19 -0.21
N PHE A 92 -9.63 -6.69 0.99
CA PHE A 92 -10.42 -5.98 1.99
C PHE A 92 -9.65 -5.93 3.30
N VAL A 93 -9.60 -4.74 3.90
CA VAL A 93 -9.06 -4.58 5.25
C VAL A 93 -10.16 -4.94 6.24
N LEU A 94 -9.94 -6.00 7.02
CA LEU A 94 -10.88 -6.44 8.03
C LEU A 94 -10.58 -5.83 9.41
N ARG A 95 -9.31 -5.55 9.68
CA ARG A 95 -8.87 -5.03 10.97
C ARG A 95 -7.56 -4.28 10.84
N VAL A 96 -7.45 -3.20 11.59
CA VAL A 96 -6.20 -2.46 11.79
C VAL A 96 -5.84 -2.61 13.26
N ASN A 97 -4.69 -3.21 13.54
CA ASN A 97 -4.18 -3.43 14.89
C ASN A 97 -2.89 -2.64 15.11
N ASN A 98 -2.64 -2.32 16.38
CA ASN A 98 -1.38 -1.71 16.81
C ASN A 98 -1.01 -0.46 15.98
N LEU A 99 -2.02 0.37 15.67
CA LEU A 99 -1.80 1.61 14.94
C LEU A 99 -1.02 2.57 15.81
N GLU A 100 0.16 2.96 15.35
CA GLU A 100 1.03 3.93 15.99
C GLU A 100 1.33 5.06 15.01
N CYS A 101 1.18 6.30 15.47
CA CYS A 101 1.43 7.50 14.67
C CYS A 101 2.36 8.44 15.42
N PRO A 102 3.69 8.19 15.41
CA PRO A 102 4.66 9.05 16.10
C PRO A 102 4.65 10.49 15.61
N GLU A 103 4.31 10.72 14.36
CA GLU A 103 4.14 12.04 13.76
C GLU A 103 2.67 12.24 13.41
N MET A 104 2.19 13.47 13.40
CA MET A 104 0.77 13.76 13.17
C MET A 104 0.40 13.80 11.70
N ILE A 105 1.34 14.15 10.82
CA ILE A 105 1.06 14.46 9.41
C ILE A 105 2.07 13.76 8.51
N ILE A 106 1.57 13.23 7.38
CA ILE A 106 2.37 12.88 6.22
C ILE A 106 2.50 14.16 5.40
N PRO A 107 3.66 14.83 5.38
CA PRO A 107 3.76 16.15 4.75
C PRO A 107 3.71 16.07 3.23
N ALA A 108 3.09 17.07 2.60
CA ALA A 108 3.15 17.27 1.17
C ALA A 108 4.53 17.82 0.75
N GLY A 109 4.86 17.63 -0.52
CA GLY A 109 6.12 18.14 -1.09
C GLY A 109 7.32 17.24 -0.88
N LYS A 110 7.14 16.09 -0.25
CA LYS A 110 8.19 15.10 -0.01
C LYS A 110 7.74 13.72 -0.47
N THR A 111 8.69 12.82 -0.73
CA THR A 111 8.37 11.44 -1.07
C THR A 111 8.07 10.65 0.20
N THR A 112 6.92 9.99 0.18
CA THR A 112 6.50 9.08 1.24
C THR A 112 6.89 7.66 0.84
N ILE A 113 7.51 6.92 1.73
CA ILE A 113 7.92 5.54 1.52
C ILE A 113 7.02 4.62 2.34
N ILE A 114 6.47 3.61 1.70
CA ILE A 114 5.57 2.66 2.33
C ILE A 114 6.19 1.27 2.26
N TYR A 115 6.33 0.63 3.40
CA TYR A 115 6.86 -0.72 3.53
C TYR A 115 5.78 -1.64 4.08
N ALA A 116 5.64 -2.83 3.50
CA ALA A 116 4.72 -3.86 3.99
C ALA A 116 5.35 -5.23 3.88
N LYS A 117 5.12 -6.05 4.91
CA LYS A 117 5.63 -7.41 4.98
C LYS A 117 4.55 -8.36 5.49
N GLU A 118 4.29 -9.43 4.73
CA GLU A 118 3.36 -10.47 5.16
C GLU A 118 3.98 -11.25 6.32
N SER A 119 3.26 -11.33 7.44
CA SER A 119 3.70 -12.08 8.63
C SER A 119 3.01 -13.44 8.73
N LEU A 120 1.79 -13.56 8.21
CA LEU A 120 1.00 -14.79 8.26
C LEU A 120 0.03 -14.83 7.10
N ARG A 121 -0.14 -16.01 6.49
CA ARG A 121 -1.20 -16.25 5.51
C ARG A 121 -1.92 -17.55 5.89
N ASP A 122 -3.25 -17.50 5.91
CA ASP A 122 -4.11 -18.66 6.17
C ASP A 122 -5.31 -18.60 5.24
N GLY A 123 -5.26 -19.36 4.14
CA GLY A 123 -6.30 -19.33 3.11
C GLY A 123 -6.43 -17.96 2.47
N ALA A 124 -7.65 -17.37 2.53
CA ALA A 124 -7.94 -16.05 1.99
C ALA A 124 -7.54 -14.91 2.94
N PHE A 125 -7.12 -15.22 4.16
CA PHE A 125 -6.76 -14.24 5.19
C PHE A 125 -5.24 -14.11 5.29
N ALA A 126 -4.79 -12.88 5.57
CA ALA A 126 -3.38 -12.63 5.83
C ALA A 126 -3.20 -11.46 6.79
N TYR A 127 -2.04 -11.46 7.44
CA TYR A 127 -1.59 -10.36 8.28
C TYR A 127 -0.34 -9.74 7.66
N PHE A 128 -0.32 -8.42 7.62
CA PHE A 128 0.84 -7.63 7.17
C PHE A 128 1.24 -6.64 8.23
N ASP A 129 2.53 -6.52 8.45
CA ASP A 129 3.11 -5.42 9.22
C ASP A 129 3.53 -4.35 8.23
N GLY A 130 3.15 -3.11 8.48
CA GLY A 130 3.42 -2.00 7.59
C GLY A 130 3.93 -0.77 8.30
N GLU A 131 4.70 0.03 7.55
CA GLU A 131 5.30 1.26 8.03
C GLU A 131 5.29 2.30 6.93
N VAL A 132 5.08 3.56 7.32
CA VAL A 132 5.11 4.73 6.44
C VAL A 132 6.19 5.67 6.95
N TYR A 133 7.11 6.05 6.06
CA TYR A 133 8.25 6.91 6.37
C TYR A 133 8.29 8.14 5.47
N VAL A 134 8.74 9.25 6.02
CA VAL A 134 9.13 10.46 5.28
C VAL A 134 10.45 10.95 5.87
N ASP A 135 11.47 11.18 5.02
CA ASP A 135 12.82 11.59 5.46
C ASP A 135 13.39 10.71 6.58
N ASP A 136 13.25 9.39 6.45
CA ASP A 136 13.70 8.38 7.42
C ASP A 136 13.01 8.46 8.79
N ARG A 137 11.91 9.22 8.88
CA ARG A 137 11.11 9.32 10.10
C ARG A 137 9.87 8.46 9.97
N LEU A 138 9.62 7.64 10.97
CA LEU A 138 8.40 6.82 11.04
C LEU A 138 7.19 7.72 11.27
N ILE A 139 6.23 7.69 10.36
CA ILE A 139 4.99 8.46 10.46
C ILE A 139 3.84 7.59 10.96
N THR A 140 3.70 6.38 10.37
CA THR A 140 2.62 5.46 10.71
C THR A 140 3.14 4.03 10.73
N LYS A 141 2.68 3.25 11.69
CA LYS A 141 2.96 1.82 11.79
C LYS A 141 1.68 1.10 12.17
N ALA A 142 1.41 -0.03 11.53
CA ALA A 142 0.21 -0.82 11.81
C ALA A 142 0.38 -2.27 11.38
N THR A 143 -0.42 -3.14 11.98
CA THR A 143 -0.63 -4.50 11.51
C THR A 143 -2.03 -4.57 10.91
N LEU A 144 -2.13 -5.03 9.66
CA LEU A 144 -3.40 -5.15 8.96
C LEU A 144 -3.79 -6.63 8.83
N MET A 145 -5.06 -6.93 9.10
CA MET A 145 -5.66 -8.20 8.72
C MET A 145 -6.44 -7.98 7.43
N LEU A 146 -6.07 -8.73 6.40
CA LEU A 146 -6.62 -8.60 5.06
C LEU A 146 -7.32 -9.88 4.63
N MET A 147 -8.32 -9.74 3.76
CA MET A 147 -8.97 -10.86 3.09
C MET A 147 -8.98 -10.62 1.59
N GLU A 148 -8.67 -11.65 0.81
CA GLU A 148 -8.84 -11.64 -0.64
C GLU A 148 -10.16 -12.29 -1.03
N ALA A 149 -10.81 -11.75 -2.08
CA ALA A 149 -12.01 -12.32 -2.67
C ALA A 149 -11.98 -12.18 -4.19
N ASP A 150 -12.60 -13.13 -4.91
CA ASP A 150 -12.65 -13.11 -6.37
C ASP A 150 -13.54 -12.00 -6.93
N SER A 151 -14.51 -11.54 -6.15
CA SER A 151 -15.44 -10.48 -6.53
C SER A 151 -15.70 -9.55 -5.36
N GLU A 152 -16.21 -8.35 -5.65
CA GLU A 152 -16.66 -7.44 -4.61
C GLU A 152 -17.73 -8.11 -3.76
N LEU A 153 -17.61 -7.93 -2.45
CA LEU A 153 -18.63 -8.40 -1.53
C LEU A 153 -19.85 -7.48 -1.65
N ASN A 154 -20.97 -8.08 -1.98
CA ASN A 154 -22.25 -7.38 -1.94
C ASN A 154 -22.68 -7.26 -0.48
N MET A 155 -22.51 -6.08 0.05
CA MET A 155 -22.94 -5.79 1.42
C MET A 155 -24.28 -5.09 1.42
#